data_2c306e5026c9a0171ff133e86b7e9f41
#
_entry.id   2c306e5026c9a0171ff133e86b7e9f41
#
_cell.length_a   1.000
_cell.length_b   1.000
_cell.length_c   1.000
_cell.angle_alpha   90.00
_cell.angle_beta   90.00
_cell.angle_gamma   90.00
#
_symmetry.space_group_name_H-M   'P 1'
#
loop_
_entity.id
_entity.type
_entity.pdbx_description
1 polymer ?
#
loop_
_entity_poly.entity_id
_entity_poly.type
_entity_poly.pdbx_seq_one_letter_code
_entity_poly.pdbx_strand_id
1 'polypeptide(L)'
;MAEISNYKVAASPHQLDSSNTRKIMLDVLIALLPCLVCGVVFFGLYAFLLVVICVATCFVSEQIYNLIRKKPLTFDLSAVVTGLILGLNLPPRAPWYIPVIGGVFAIIVVKMLFGGLGKNFANPAATARVFLLLAYSSLMTQYIGADIAGNILSTDTVTAPTYLGGGTAAL
;
A
#
# COMPACT_ATOMS: atom_id res chain seq x y z
N MET A 1 42.41 1.62 45.14
CA MET A 1 41.58 2.38 44.19
C MET A 1 40.71 1.37 43.48
N ALA A 2 39.42 1.35 43.76
CA ALA A 2 38.49 0.39 43.13
C ALA A 2 38.26 0.85 41.68
N GLU A 3 38.46 -0.05 40.71
CA GLU A 3 38.08 0.16 39.33
C GLU A 3 36.57 0.38 39.29
N ILE A 4 36.18 1.58 38.91
CA ILE A 4 34.77 1.87 38.58
C ILE A 4 34.56 1.23 37.22
N SER A 5 34.03 -0.03 37.25
CA SER A 5 33.59 -0.71 36.05
C SER A 5 32.45 0.14 35.44
N ASN A 6 32.63 0.55 34.18
CA ASN A 6 31.60 1.25 33.41
C ASN A 6 30.35 0.40 33.25
N TYR A 7 29.45 0.44 34.21
CA TYR A 7 28.11 -0.13 34.07
C TYR A 7 27.32 0.71 33.07
N LYS A 8 27.08 0.16 31.89
CA LYS A 8 26.11 0.74 30.95
C LYS A 8 24.72 0.54 31.56
N VAL A 9 24.21 1.54 32.24
CA VAL A 9 22.82 1.56 32.68
C VAL A 9 21.97 1.91 31.47
N ALA A 10 21.30 0.90 30.92
CA ALA A 10 20.29 1.14 29.87
C ALA A 10 18.92 1.29 30.56
N ALA A 11 18.08 2.20 30.06
CA ALA A 11 16.73 2.38 30.59
C ALA A 11 15.89 1.11 30.35
N SER A 12 15.08 0.74 31.35
CA SER A 12 14.10 -0.36 31.26
C SER A 12 12.97 -0.02 30.27
N PRO A 13 12.46 -1.00 29.50
CA PRO A 13 12.65 -2.43 29.56
C PRO A 13 13.72 -2.96 28.59
N HIS A 14 14.46 -4.00 29.02
CA HIS A 14 15.57 -4.61 28.27
C HIS A 14 15.15 -5.83 27.43
N GLN A 15 13.92 -5.91 27.00
CA GLN A 15 13.52 -6.97 26.06
C GLN A 15 13.95 -6.58 24.65
N LEU A 16 15.14 -7.02 24.25
CA LEU A 16 15.58 -6.99 22.88
C LEU A 16 14.94 -8.17 22.14
N ASP A 17 13.89 -7.86 21.36
CA ASP A 17 13.38 -8.81 20.39
C ASP A 17 14.38 -8.95 19.25
N SER A 18 14.70 -10.17 18.85
CA SER A 18 15.60 -10.49 17.74
C SER A 18 14.94 -10.31 16.36
N SER A 19 13.73 -9.72 16.30
CA SER A 19 13.02 -9.50 15.07
C SER A 19 13.70 -8.45 14.21
N ASN A 20 14.06 -8.83 12.99
CA ASN A 20 14.61 -7.93 12.00
C ASN A 20 13.45 -7.24 11.24
N THR A 21 13.65 -5.99 10.80
CA THR A 21 12.68 -5.21 9.99
C THR A 21 12.11 -6.02 8.82
N ARG A 22 12.96 -6.82 8.15
CA ARG A 22 12.53 -7.69 7.05
C ARG A 22 11.53 -8.77 7.51
N LYS A 23 11.72 -9.35 8.70
CA LYS A 23 10.81 -10.35 9.25
C LYS A 23 9.44 -9.73 9.55
N ILE A 24 9.42 -8.57 10.19
CA ILE A 24 8.19 -7.83 10.47
C ILE A 24 7.43 -7.49 9.17
N MET A 25 8.14 -7.01 8.13
CA MET A 25 7.51 -6.70 6.84
C MET A 25 6.97 -7.96 6.14
N LEU A 26 7.64 -9.09 6.30
CA LEU A 26 7.19 -10.37 5.76
C LEU A 26 5.91 -10.85 6.47
N ASP A 27 5.85 -10.74 7.80
CA ASP A 27 4.66 -11.09 8.58
C ASP A 27 3.45 -10.24 8.15
N VAL A 28 3.66 -8.94 7.88
CA VAL A 28 2.61 -8.06 7.34
C VAL A 28 2.17 -8.50 5.94
N LEU A 29 3.10 -8.89 5.06
CA LEU A 29 2.75 -9.41 3.74
C LEU A 29 1.90 -10.68 3.84
N ILE A 30 2.28 -11.61 4.71
CA ILE A 30 1.50 -12.85 4.95
C ILE A 30 0.10 -12.50 5.46
N ALA A 31 -0.02 -11.56 6.40
CA ALA A 31 -1.31 -11.12 6.93
C ALA A 31 -2.20 -10.45 5.88
N LEU A 32 -1.64 -9.84 4.83
CA LEU A 32 -2.39 -9.22 3.73
C LEU A 32 -2.79 -10.20 2.62
N LEU A 33 -2.20 -11.40 2.56
CA LEU A 33 -2.54 -12.39 1.54
C LEU A 33 -4.03 -12.79 1.52
N PRO A 34 -4.71 -13.04 2.64
CA PRO A 34 -6.14 -13.33 2.63
C PRO A 34 -6.96 -12.20 1.99
N CYS A 35 -6.63 -10.93 2.28
CA CYS A 35 -7.29 -9.78 1.68
C CYS A 35 -7.09 -9.72 0.16
N LEU A 36 -5.87 -10.04 -0.30
CA LEU A 36 -5.56 -10.10 -1.72
C LEU A 36 -6.36 -11.21 -2.41
N VAL A 37 -6.43 -12.41 -1.82
CA VAL A 37 -7.20 -13.54 -2.37
C VAL A 37 -8.68 -13.18 -2.46
N CYS A 38 -9.26 -12.64 -1.40
CA CYS A 38 -10.65 -12.16 -1.42
C CYS A 38 -10.86 -11.10 -2.50
N GLY A 39 -9.94 -10.13 -2.61
CA GLY A 39 -10.00 -9.10 -3.65
C GLY A 39 -10.01 -9.67 -5.07
N VAL A 40 -9.21 -10.70 -5.33
CA VAL A 40 -9.17 -11.37 -6.65
C VAL A 40 -10.48 -12.14 -6.91
N VAL A 41 -11.02 -12.83 -5.90
CA VAL A 41 -12.27 -13.59 -6.02
C VAL A 41 -13.45 -12.66 -6.30
N PHE A 42 -13.54 -11.52 -5.63
CA PHE A 42 -14.66 -10.58 -5.78
C PHE A 42 -14.54 -9.65 -6.99
N PHE A 43 -13.35 -9.18 -7.31
CA PHE A 43 -13.13 -8.15 -8.33
C PHE A 43 -12.47 -8.66 -9.61
N GLY A 44 -12.09 -9.93 -9.61
CA GLY A 44 -11.51 -10.59 -10.78
C GLY A 44 -10.03 -10.33 -11.01
N LEU A 45 -9.50 -10.90 -12.10
CA LEU A 45 -8.07 -10.92 -12.41
C LEU A 45 -7.50 -9.53 -12.73
N TYR A 46 -8.32 -8.60 -13.22
CA TYR A 46 -7.87 -7.24 -13.51
C TYR A 46 -7.46 -6.49 -12.24
N ALA A 47 -8.20 -6.65 -11.14
CA ALA A 47 -7.83 -6.09 -9.85
C ALA A 47 -6.47 -6.63 -9.35
N PHE A 48 -6.22 -7.93 -9.54
CA PHE A 48 -4.90 -8.51 -9.24
C PHE A 48 -3.79 -7.86 -10.06
N LEU A 49 -4.02 -7.66 -11.37
CA LEU A 49 -3.05 -7.02 -12.26
C LEU A 49 -2.72 -5.60 -11.77
N LEU A 50 -3.71 -4.81 -11.34
CA LEU A 50 -3.48 -3.47 -10.79
C LEU A 50 -2.61 -3.51 -9.53
N VAL A 51 -2.84 -4.47 -8.63
CA VAL A 51 -2.01 -4.67 -7.43
C VAL A 51 -0.58 -5.01 -7.83
N VAL A 52 -0.38 -5.92 -8.78
CA VAL A 52 0.96 -6.30 -9.27
C VAL A 52 1.69 -5.10 -9.87
N ILE A 53 1.02 -4.30 -10.71
CA ILE A 53 1.59 -3.07 -11.27
C ILE A 53 2.01 -2.11 -10.16
N CYS A 54 1.15 -1.93 -9.14
CA CYS A 54 1.43 -1.04 -8.03
C CYS A 54 2.67 -1.50 -7.22
N VAL A 55 2.75 -2.79 -6.89
CA VAL A 55 3.89 -3.38 -6.18
C VAL A 55 5.17 -3.25 -7.00
N ALA A 56 5.12 -3.58 -8.29
CA ALA A 56 6.26 -3.47 -9.18
C ALA A 56 6.75 -2.02 -9.29
N THR A 57 5.83 -1.07 -9.46
CA THR A 57 6.16 0.36 -9.54
C THR A 57 6.79 0.87 -8.24
N CYS A 58 6.23 0.51 -7.08
CA CYS A 58 6.80 0.89 -5.79
C CYS A 58 8.22 0.34 -5.62
N PHE A 59 8.43 -0.93 -5.93
CA PHE A 59 9.74 -1.57 -5.81
C PHE A 59 10.76 -0.93 -6.76
N VAL A 60 10.42 -0.77 -8.04
CA VAL A 60 11.29 -0.16 -9.04
C VAL A 60 11.64 1.28 -8.69
N SER A 61 10.65 2.09 -8.25
CA SER A 61 10.87 3.48 -7.83
C SER A 61 11.84 3.59 -6.65
N GLU A 62 11.77 2.67 -5.68
CA GLU A 62 12.71 2.62 -4.56
C GLU A 62 14.13 2.29 -5.03
N GLN A 63 14.29 1.29 -5.90
CA GLN A 63 15.60 0.92 -6.42
C GLN A 63 16.23 2.02 -7.28
N ILE A 64 15.44 2.67 -8.14
CA ILE A 64 15.90 3.81 -8.95
C ILE A 64 16.37 4.95 -8.05
N TYR A 65 15.61 5.30 -7.01
CA TYR A 65 15.99 6.36 -6.09
C TYR A 65 17.29 6.02 -5.36
N ASN A 66 17.45 4.79 -4.86
CA ASN A 66 18.67 4.35 -4.19
C ASN A 66 19.88 4.39 -5.13
N LEU A 67 19.69 4.00 -6.39
CA LEU A 67 20.75 4.05 -7.42
C LEU A 67 21.20 5.50 -7.69
N ILE A 68 20.26 6.44 -7.86
CA ILE A 68 20.55 7.87 -8.09
C ILE A 68 21.30 8.45 -6.88
N ARG A 69 20.91 8.08 -5.67
CA ARG A 69 21.53 8.56 -4.43
C ARG A 69 22.79 7.79 -4.05
N LYS A 70 23.24 6.85 -4.88
CA LYS A 70 24.41 5.98 -4.61
C LYS A 70 24.35 5.28 -3.25
N LYS A 71 23.13 4.96 -2.78
CA LYS A 71 22.90 4.17 -1.57
C LYS A 71 22.92 2.69 -1.90
N PRO A 72 23.25 1.82 -0.93
CA PRO A 72 23.13 0.38 -1.13
C PRO A 72 21.67 0.01 -1.47
N LEU A 73 21.51 -0.93 -2.40
CA LEU A 73 20.20 -1.48 -2.75
C LEU A 73 19.59 -2.17 -1.51
N THR A 74 18.44 -1.70 -1.08
CA THR A 74 17.75 -2.24 0.09
C THR A 74 16.65 -3.20 -0.36
N PHE A 75 16.62 -4.39 0.25
CA PHE A 75 15.59 -5.40 0.01
C PHE A 75 14.84 -5.68 1.32
N ASP A 76 14.34 -4.62 1.95
CA ASP A 76 13.64 -4.70 3.25
C ASP A 76 12.14 -4.99 3.13
N LEU A 77 11.63 -5.24 1.93
CA LEU A 77 10.22 -5.53 1.61
C LEU A 77 9.24 -4.37 1.87
N SER A 78 9.68 -3.25 2.41
CA SER A 78 8.78 -2.15 2.77
C SER A 78 8.10 -1.49 1.57
N ALA A 79 8.76 -1.43 0.40
CA ALA A 79 8.14 -0.95 -0.83
C ALA A 79 7.06 -1.92 -1.34
N VAL A 80 7.28 -3.22 -1.17
CA VAL A 80 6.31 -4.27 -1.54
C VAL A 80 5.05 -4.13 -0.68
N VAL A 81 5.22 -3.98 0.64
CA VAL A 81 4.09 -3.73 1.58
C VAL A 81 3.33 -2.46 1.20
N THR A 82 4.05 -1.36 0.93
CA THR A 82 3.43 -0.10 0.51
C THR A 82 2.63 -0.26 -0.78
N GLY A 83 3.20 -0.92 -1.79
CA GLY A 83 2.54 -1.18 -3.06
C GLY A 83 1.32 -2.09 -2.92
N LEU A 84 1.40 -3.12 -2.07
CA LEU A 84 0.28 -4.03 -1.80
C LEU A 84 -0.88 -3.30 -1.10
N ILE A 85 -0.59 -2.54 -0.05
CA ILE A 85 -1.62 -1.75 0.66
C ILE A 85 -2.24 -0.72 -0.29
N LEU A 86 -1.44 0.00 -1.08
CA LEU A 86 -1.97 0.97 -2.04
C LEU A 86 -2.82 0.29 -3.10
N GLY A 87 -2.34 -0.81 -3.69
CA GLY A 87 -3.06 -1.55 -4.73
C GLY A 87 -4.41 -2.09 -4.26
N LEU A 88 -4.48 -2.62 -3.03
CA LEU A 88 -5.73 -3.08 -2.42
C LEU A 88 -6.72 -1.93 -2.12
N ASN A 89 -6.23 -0.70 -2.06
CA ASN A 89 -7.05 0.49 -1.84
C ASN A 89 -7.51 1.17 -3.13
N LEU A 90 -7.07 0.72 -4.31
CA LEU A 90 -7.50 1.28 -5.59
C LEU A 90 -8.84 0.71 -6.05
N PRO A 91 -9.67 1.48 -6.78
CA PRO A 91 -10.85 0.95 -7.43
C PRO A 91 -10.49 -0.17 -8.41
N PRO A 92 -11.27 -1.27 -8.46
CA PRO A 92 -10.92 -2.46 -9.26
C PRO A 92 -10.93 -2.22 -10.77
N ARG A 93 -11.55 -1.15 -11.25
CA ARG A 93 -11.55 -0.73 -12.68
C ARG A 93 -10.69 0.51 -12.96
N ALA A 94 -9.81 0.88 -12.03
CA ALA A 94 -8.89 2.00 -12.27
C ALA A 94 -8.01 1.71 -13.51
N PRO A 95 -7.74 2.72 -14.35
CA PRO A 95 -6.80 2.59 -15.44
C PRO A 95 -5.40 2.22 -14.94
N TRP A 96 -4.64 1.47 -15.73
CA TRP A 96 -3.31 0.95 -15.39
C TRP A 96 -2.27 2.03 -15.00
N TYR A 97 -2.45 3.28 -15.43
CA TYR A 97 -1.54 4.38 -15.09
C TYR A 97 -1.76 4.92 -13.66
N ILE A 98 -2.93 4.75 -13.08
CA ILE A 98 -3.25 5.21 -11.71
C ILE A 98 -2.35 4.54 -10.66
N PRO A 99 -2.21 3.19 -10.61
CA PRO A 99 -1.26 2.56 -9.69
C PRO A 99 0.19 2.96 -9.93
N VAL A 100 0.58 3.29 -11.18
CA VAL A 100 1.92 3.77 -11.50
C VAL A 100 2.16 5.15 -10.87
N ILE A 101 1.28 6.10 -11.11
CA ILE A 101 1.38 7.46 -10.53
C ILE A 101 1.37 7.40 -9.01
N GLY A 102 0.42 6.65 -8.43
CA GLY A 102 0.31 6.47 -6.99
C GLY A 102 1.55 5.82 -6.36
N GLY A 103 2.09 4.78 -6.98
CA GLY A 103 3.28 4.08 -6.51
C GLY A 103 4.54 4.96 -6.53
N VAL A 104 4.77 5.69 -7.62
CA VAL A 104 5.87 6.66 -7.74
C VAL A 104 5.74 7.74 -6.67
N PHE A 105 4.56 8.33 -6.51
CA PHE A 105 4.31 9.35 -5.49
C PHE A 105 4.53 8.81 -4.06
N ALA A 106 3.98 7.64 -3.74
CA ALA A 106 4.13 7.00 -2.43
C ALA A 106 5.59 6.80 -2.04
N ILE A 107 6.40 6.29 -2.98
CA ILE A 107 7.79 5.95 -2.69
C ILE A 107 8.69 7.17 -2.77
N ILE A 108 8.68 7.92 -3.85
CA ILE A 108 9.63 9.02 -4.04
C ILE A 108 9.28 10.17 -3.10
N VAL A 109 8.03 10.66 -3.14
CA VAL A 109 7.65 11.88 -2.41
C VAL A 109 7.46 11.60 -0.92
N VAL A 110 6.67 10.58 -0.56
CA VAL A 110 6.29 10.38 0.83
C VAL A 110 7.34 9.58 1.63
N LYS A 111 7.98 8.57 1.00
CA LYS A 111 8.93 7.70 1.71
C LYS A 111 10.36 8.22 1.61
N MET A 112 10.86 8.41 0.40
CA MET A 112 12.31 8.58 0.18
C MET A 112 12.79 10.01 0.41
N LEU A 113 12.00 11.05 0.12
CA LEU A 113 12.37 12.44 0.38
C LEU A 113 12.54 12.72 1.88
N PHE A 114 11.77 12.06 2.74
CA PHE A 114 11.86 12.21 4.20
C PHE A 114 12.92 11.33 4.86
N GLY A 115 13.66 10.53 4.09
CA GLY A 115 14.80 9.77 4.59
C GLY A 115 14.59 8.25 4.65
N GLY A 116 13.49 7.72 4.15
CA GLY A 116 13.20 6.29 4.08
C GLY A 116 12.44 5.74 5.27
N LEU A 117 12.48 4.42 5.45
CA LEU A 117 11.72 3.71 6.45
C LEU A 117 11.94 4.28 7.87
N GLY A 118 10.85 4.52 8.59
CA GLY A 118 10.85 5.02 9.96
C GLY A 118 11.00 6.54 10.13
N LYS A 119 11.27 7.29 9.05
CA LYS A 119 11.37 8.76 9.05
C LYS A 119 10.22 9.44 8.32
N ASN A 120 9.24 8.69 7.88
CA ASN A 120 8.09 9.21 7.16
C ASN A 120 7.16 9.98 8.12
N PHE A 121 6.67 11.15 7.68
CA PHE A 121 5.68 11.91 8.45
C PHE A 121 4.28 11.27 8.42
N ALA A 122 4.00 10.43 7.42
CA ALA A 122 2.73 9.75 7.23
C ALA A 122 2.92 8.38 6.53
N ASN A 123 1.88 7.55 6.56
CA ASN A 123 1.89 6.28 5.83
C ASN A 123 1.91 6.54 4.32
N PRO A 124 2.93 6.09 3.57
CA PRO A 124 3.09 6.39 2.15
C PRO A 124 1.93 5.87 1.29
N ALA A 125 1.36 4.70 1.60
CA ALA A 125 0.22 4.17 0.87
C ALA A 125 -1.04 4.99 1.08
N ALA A 126 -1.33 5.40 2.32
CA ALA A 126 -2.50 6.21 2.64
C ALA A 126 -2.39 7.62 2.02
N THR A 127 -1.23 8.25 2.12
CA THR A 127 -0.99 9.57 1.54
C THR A 127 -1.11 9.55 0.01
N ALA A 128 -0.57 8.52 -0.65
CA ALA A 128 -0.73 8.36 -2.09
C ALA A 128 -2.20 8.15 -2.50
N ARG A 129 -2.97 7.41 -1.71
CA ARG A 129 -4.40 7.27 -1.95
C ARG A 129 -5.15 8.61 -1.88
N VAL A 130 -4.86 9.42 -0.86
CA VAL A 130 -5.45 10.76 -0.73
C VAL A 130 -5.05 11.64 -1.91
N PHE A 131 -3.78 11.62 -2.31
CA PHE A 131 -3.29 12.33 -3.48
C PHE A 131 -4.04 11.92 -4.76
N LEU A 132 -4.19 10.61 -5.01
CA LEU A 132 -4.93 10.11 -6.16
C LEU A 132 -6.40 10.49 -6.11
N LEU A 133 -7.02 10.50 -4.93
CA LEU A 133 -8.42 10.92 -4.75
C LEU A 133 -8.61 12.40 -5.10
N LEU A 134 -7.68 13.26 -4.75
CA LEU A 134 -7.73 14.68 -5.07
C LEU A 134 -7.43 14.95 -6.55
N ALA A 135 -6.44 14.26 -7.12
CA ALA A 135 -6.02 14.46 -8.51
C ALA A 135 -6.96 13.82 -9.53
N TYR A 136 -7.54 12.67 -9.21
CA TYR A 136 -8.36 11.84 -10.12
C TYR A 136 -9.68 11.43 -9.46
N SER A 137 -10.40 12.38 -8.86
CA SER A 137 -11.56 12.12 -8.03
C SER A 137 -12.65 11.31 -8.77
N SER A 138 -12.93 11.61 -10.04
CA SER A 138 -13.93 10.87 -10.84
C SER A 138 -13.58 9.40 -11.06
N LEU A 139 -12.29 9.07 -11.21
CA LEU A 139 -11.83 7.68 -11.39
C LEU A 139 -11.74 6.93 -10.06
N MET A 140 -11.40 7.65 -8.99
CA MET A 140 -11.22 7.06 -7.66
C MET A 140 -12.52 6.84 -6.89
N THR A 141 -13.63 7.45 -7.32
CA THR A 141 -14.97 7.30 -6.72
C THR A 141 -15.88 6.34 -7.49
N GLN A 142 -15.42 5.77 -8.60
CA GLN A 142 -16.17 4.76 -9.35
C GLN A 142 -16.07 3.40 -8.66
N TYR A 143 -16.95 3.17 -7.70
CA TYR A 143 -17.10 1.85 -7.09
C TYR A 143 -18.12 1.06 -7.90
N ILE A 144 -17.70 -0.10 -8.36
CA ILE A 144 -18.59 -1.08 -9.00
C ILE A 144 -18.91 -2.11 -7.95
N GLY A 145 -20.20 -2.47 -7.88
CA GLY A 145 -20.60 -3.61 -7.05
C GLY A 145 -19.76 -4.83 -7.37
N ALA A 146 -19.40 -5.60 -6.36
CA ALA A 146 -18.67 -6.83 -6.54
C ALA A 146 -19.54 -7.80 -7.35
N ASP A 147 -19.24 -7.96 -8.63
CA ASP A 147 -19.74 -9.08 -9.40
C ASP A 147 -18.98 -10.31 -8.90
N ILE A 148 -19.51 -10.94 -7.86
CA ILE A 148 -18.98 -12.21 -7.37
C ILE A 148 -19.00 -13.17 -8.55
N ALA A 149 -17.82 -13.34 -9.17
CA ALA A 149 -17.50 -14.36 -10.18
C ALA A 149 -18.73 -14.75 -11.05
N GLY A 150 -19.28 -13.77 -11.77
CA GLY A 150 -20.35 -13.94 -12.75
C GLY A 150 -21.20 -15.18 -12.55
N ASN A 151 -22.03 -15.29 -11.52
CA ASN A 151 -23.16 -16.24 -11.43
C ASN A 151 -23.37 -17.00 -10.13
N ILE A 152 -22.64 -16.79 -9.04
CA ILE A 152 -22.91 -17.62 -7.84
C ILE A 152 -23.97 -16.99 -6.91
N LEU A 153 -24.17 -15.69 -6.97
CA LEU A 153 -25.29 -15.02 -6.26
C LEU A 153 -25.74 -13.79 -7.07
N SER A 154 -26.55 -14.02 -8.08
CA SER A 154 -27.43 -13.00 -8.63
C SER A 154 -28.57 -12.72 -7.64
N THR A 155 -28.23 -12.32 -6.45
CA THR A 155 -29.15 -11.61 -5.60
C THR A 155 -29.09 -10.15 -5.99
N ASP A 156 -30.22 -9.59 -6.37
CA ASP A 156 -30.48 -8.17 -6.70
C ASP A 156 -30.14 -7.19 -5.54
N THR A 157 -29.03 -7.37 -4.87
CA THR A 157 -28.48 -6.37 -3.98
C THR A 157 -27.59 -5.41 -4.78
N VAL A 158 -28.26 -4.66 -5.65
CA VAL A 158 -27.67 -3.43 -6.18
C VAL A 158 -27.50 -2.50 -4.98
N THR A 159 -26.31 -2.44 -4.41
CA THR A 159 -25.94 -1.30 -3.57
C THR A 159 -25.87 -0.11 -4.50
N ALA A 160 -27.02 0.52 -4.73
CA ALA A 160 -27.08 1.78 -5.44
C ALA A 160 -26.20 2.80 -4.67
N PRO A 161 -25.47 3.66 -5.37
CA PRO A 161 -24.76 4.76 -4.72
C PRO A 161 -25.76 5.53 -3.87
N THR A 162 -25.35 5.91 -2.66
CA THR A 162 -26.17 6.75 -1.79
C THR A 162 -26.66 7.96 -2.58
N TYR A 163 -27.85 8.47 -2.27
CA TYR A 163 -28.51 9.59 -2.96
C TYR A 163 -27.61 10.81 -3.20
N LEU A 164 -26.56 10.96 -2.39
CA LEU A 164 -25.53 12.01 -2.51
C LEU A 164 -24.39 11.64 -3.48
N GLY A 165 -24.20 10.37 -3.81
CA GLY A 165 -23.18 9.89 -4.75
C GLY A 165 -23.70 9.60 -6.15
N GLY A 166 -25.01 9.50 -6.31
CA GLY A 166 -25.68 9.29 -7.58
C GLY A 166 -26.10 10.64 -8.18
N GLY A 167 -25.21 11.25 -8.97
CA GLY A 167 -25.64 12.39 -9.78
C GLY A 167 -26.86 12.04 -10.63
N THR A 168 -27.93 12.79 -10.47
CA THR A 168 -29.02 13.14 -11.43
C THR A 168 -29.32 12.22 -12.65
N ALA A 169 -29.16 10.92 -12.54
CA ALA A 169 -29.45 9.99 -13.65
C ALA A 169 -30.69 9.13 -13.37
N ALA A 170 -31.66 9.63 -12.61
CA ALA A 170 -32.97 9.02 -12.43
C ALA A 170 -34.02 10.09 -12.15
N LEU A 171 -34.31 10.94 -13.15
CA LEU A 171 -35.57 11.62 -13.36
C LEU A 171 -35.98 11.44 -14.81
#